data_db89a22e2eaca6c7edfb5c63715c3049
#
_entry.id   db89a22e2eaca6c7edfb5c63715c3049
#
_cell.length_a   1.000
_cell.length_b   1.000
_cell.length_c   1.000
_cell.angle_alpha   90.00
_cell.angle_beta   90.00
_cell.angle_gamma   90.00
#
_symmetry.space_group_name_H-M   'P 1'
#
loop_
_entity.id
_entity.type
_entity.pdbx_description
1 polymer ?
#
loop_
_entity_poly.entity_id
_entity_poly.type
_entity_poly.pdbx_seq_one_letter_code
_entity_poly.pdbx_strand_id
1 'polypeptide(L)'
;MLDIVELSRLQFALTAMYHFLFVPLTLGMAFLLAIMETVYVLSGKQIYKDMTKFWGKLFGINFALGVATGLTMEFQFGTNWSYYSHYVGDIFGAPLAIEGLMAFFLESTFVGLFFFGWDRLGKVQHMCVTWLVALGSNLSALWILVANGWMQNPIASDFNFETMRMEMVSFSELVLNPVAQVKFVHTVASGYVTGAMFILGISAWYMLKGRDFAFAKRSFAIAASFGMAAVLSVIVLGDESGYEMGDVQKTKLAAGDVQKTKLAAIEAEWETQPAPAAFTLFGIPDQEEETNKFAIQIPYALGIIATRSVDTPVIGLKELMVQHEERIRNGMKAYSLLEQLRSGSTDQAVRDQFNSMKKDLGYGLLLKRYTPNVADATEAQIQQATKDSIPRVAPLYFAFRIMVACGFLLLAIIALSFWSVIRNRIGEKKWLLRAALYGIPLPWIAVEAGWFVAEYGRQPWAIGEVLPTAVANSSLTAGDLIFSMVLICGLYTLFLVAELFLMFKFARLGPSSLKTGRYHFEQSSTTTQPAR
;
A
#
# COMPACT_ATOMS: atom_id res chain seq x y z
N MET A 1 -17.23 17.04 -21.70
CA MET A 1 -16.98 17.71 -20.40
C MET A 1 -16.12 16.76 -19.60
N LEU A 2 -14.99 17.22 -19.02
CA LEU A 2 -14.15 16.33 -18.20
C LEU A 2 -14.93 15.92 -16.95
N ASP A 3 -14.94 14.64 -16.63
CA ASP A 3 -15.63 14.10 -15.46
C ASP A 3 -14.84 14.50 -14.20
N ILE A 4 -15.45 15.29 -13.31
CA ILE A 4 -14.83 15.80 -12.07
C ILE A 4 -14.46 14.64 -11.14
N VAL A 5 -15.28 13.59 -11.11
CA VAL A 5 -15.03 12.40 -10.26
C VAL A 5 -13.76 11.68 -10.74
N GLU A 6 -13.63 11.47 -12.05
CA GLU A 6 -12.46 10.81 -12.62
C GLU A 6 -11.18 11.66 -12.46
N LEU A 7 -11.27 12.99 -12.58
CA LEU A 7 -10.14 13.89 -12.31
C LEU A 7 -9.72 13.83 -10.82
N SER A 8 -10.69 13.85 -9.90
CA SER A 8 -10.41 13.76 -8.46
C SER A 8 -9.76 12.41 -8.09
N ARG A 9 -10.25 11.31 -8.68
CA ARG A 9 -9.65 9.97 -8.52
C ARG A 9 -8.22 9.94 -9.06
N LEU A 10 -7.99 10.48 -10.27
CA LEU A 10 -6.67 10.51 -10.88
C LEU A 10 -5.68 11.33 -10.04
N GLN A 11 -6.10 12.49 -9.54
CA GLN A 11 -5.26 13.33 -8.69
C GLN A 11 -4.86 12.61 -7.40
N PHE A 12 -5.81 11.97 -6.70
CA PHE A 12 -5.51 11.22 -5.49
C PHE A 12 -4.59 10.04 -5.78
N ALA A 13 -4.86 9.28 -6.85
CA ALA A 13 -4.04 8.16 -7.25
C ALA A 13 -2.59 8.57 -7.55
N LEU A 14 -2.39 9.65 -8.32
CA LEU A 14 -1.06 10.18 -8.60
C LEU A 14 -0.34 10.61 -7.33
N THR A 15 -1.02 11.32 -6.42
CA THR A 15 -0.42 11.73 -5.14
C THR A 15 -0.02 10.53 -4.29
N ALA A 16 -0.88 9.54 -4.17
CA ALA A 16 -0.62 8.33 -3.38
C ALA A 16 0.54 7.52 -3.97
N MET A 17 0.57 7.30 -5.27
CA MET A 17 1.64 6.55 -5.94
C MET A 17 2.98 7.28 -5.85
N TYR A 18 3.03 8.61 -6.07
CA TYR A 18 4.27 9.36 -5.85
C TYR A 18 4.76 9.29 -4.39
N HIS A 19 3.87 9.42 -3.41
CA HIS A 19 4.23 9.26 -1.99
C HIS A 19 4.77 7.87 -1.72
N PHE A 20 4.17 6.84 -2.30
CA PHE A 20 4.56 5.45 -2.07
C PHE A 20 5.89 5.05 -2.74
N LEU A 21 6.49 5.91 -3.56
CA LEU A 21 7.87 5.73 -4.00
C LEU A 21 8.87 5.85 -2.83
N PHE A 22 8.54 6.64 -1.79
CA PHE A 22 9.43 6.91 -0.66
C PHE A 22 9.16 6.00 0.56
N VAL A 23 7.89 5.68 0.83
CA VAL A 23 7.46 4.96 2.03
C VAL A 23 8.11 3.58 2.20
N PRO A 24 8.12 2.68 1.19
CA PRO A 24 8.67 1.33 1.36
C PRO A 24 10.15 1.35 1.72
N LEU A 25 10.91 2.25 1.10
CA LEU A 25 12.34 2.39 1.37
C LEU A 25 12.59 2.89 2.80
N THR A 26 11.81 3.85 3.28
CA THR A 26 11.87 4.34 4.66
C THR A 26 11.66 3.21 5.66
N LEU A 27 10.58 2.43 5.51
CA LEU A 27 10.25 1.32 6.41
C LEU A 27 11.37 0.27 6.47
N GLY A 28 11.87 -0.17 5.32
CA GLY A 28 12.90 -1.19 5.24
C GLY A 28 14.26 -0.71 5.74
N MET A 29 14.66 0.49 5.34
CA MET A 29 15.95 1.07 5.73
C MET A 29 16.03 1.34 7.24
N ALA A 30 14.96 1.82 7.86
CA ALA A 30 14.94 2.12 9.30
C ALA A 30 15.30 0.87 10.15
N PHE A 31 14.70 -0.28 9.84
CA PHE A 31 15.03 -1.55 10.52
C PHE A 31 16.43 -2.05 10.21
N LEU A 32 16.86 -1.96 8.96
CA LEU A 32 18.21 -2.37 8.57
C LEU A 32 19.29 -1.53 9.26
N LEU A 33 19.06 -0.23 9.43
CA LEU A 33 19.94 0.66 10.20
C LEU A 33 20.00 0.26 11.68
N ALA A 34 18.85 -0.02 12.29
CA ALA A 34 18.79 -0.47 13.68
C ALA A 34 19.53 -1.80 13.89
N ILE A 35 19.41 -2.75 12.95
CA ILE A 35 20.16 -4.01 12.97
C ILE A 35 21.67 -3.77 12.81
N MET A 36 22.09 -2.95 11.85
CA MET A 36 23.50 -2.64 11.61
C MET A 36 24.13 -1.98 12.85
N GLU A 37 23.42 -1.07 13.49
CA GLU A 37 23.88 -0.40 14.70
C GLU A 37 23.93 -1.34 15.90
N THR A 38 22.94 -2.24 16.03
CA THR A 38 22.97 -3.30 17.05
C THR A 38 24.21 -4.17 16.90
N VAL A 39 24.55 -4.56 15.67
CA VAL A 39 25.78 -5.32 15.40
C VAL A 39 27.03 -4.50 15.73
N TYR A 40 27.02 -3.17 15.51
CA TYR A 40 28.10 -2.28 15.92
C TYR A 40 28.27 -2.27 17.45
N VAL A 41 27.18 -2.11 18.19
CA VAL A 41 27.22 -2.05 19.67
C VAL A 41 27.75 -3.35 20.24
N LEU A 42 27.26 -4.50 19.74
CA LEU A 42 27.63 -5.83 20.21
C LEU A 42 29.06 -6.24 19.81
N SER A 43 29.52 -5.90 18.60
CA SER A 43 30.81 -6.33 18.08
C SER A 43 31.95 -5.33 18.33
N GLY A 44 31.64 -4.07 18.59
CA GLY A 44 32.60 -2.97 18.70
C GLY A 44 33.32 -2.60 17.38
N LYS A 45 32.98 -3.28 16.26
CA LYS A 45 33.69 -3.10 14.97
C LYS A 45 33.23 -1.82 14.27
N GLN A 46 34.17 -0.90 14.05
CA GLN A 46 33.92 0.41 13.44
C GLN A 46 33.21 0.36 12.09
N ILE A 47 33.45 -0.70 11.30
CA ILE A 47 32.83 -0.84 9.97
C ILE A 47 31.30 -0.84 10.03
N TYR A 48 30.70 -1.39 11.08
CA TYR A 48 29.24 -1.36 11.24
C TYR A 48 28.71 0.03 11.61
N LYS A 49 29.48 0.83 12.38
CA LYS A 49 29.18 2.25 12.58
C LYS A 49 29.21 3.01 11.25
N ASP A 50 30.20 2.76 10.43
CA ASP A 50 30.33 3.38 9.10
C ASP A 50 29.17 2.95 8.18
N MET A 51 28.76 1.68 8.24
CA MET A 51 27.57 1.19 7.52
C MET A 51 26.32 1.94 7.96
N THR A 52 26.05 2.04 9.27
CA THR A 52 24.89 2.78 9.79
C THR A 52 24.91 4.24 9.35
N LYS A 53 26.06 4.91 9.43
CA LYS A 53 26.18 6.31 8.99
C LYS A 53 25.98 6.49 7.48
N PHE A 54 26.53 5.60 6.67
CA PHE A 54 26.42 5.69 5.20
C PHE A 54 25.00 5.41 4.73
N TRP A 55 24.42 4.27 5.14
CA TRP A 55 23.06 3.91 4.78
C TRP A 55 22.05 4.87 5.41
N GLY A 56 22.33 5.38 6.61
CA GLY A 56 21.55 6.42 7.26
C GLY A 56 21.50 7.72 6.46
N LYS A 57 22.57 8.10 5.76
CA LYS A 57 22.55 9.27 4.87
C LYS A 57 21.55 9.09 3.72
N LEU A 58 21.52 7.91 3.09
CA LEU A 58 20.57 7.60 2.02
C LEU A 58 19.13 7.52 2.57
N PHE A 59 18.95 6.89 3.73
CA PHE A 59 17.68 6.90 4.46
C PHE A 59 17.16 8.32 4.70
N GLY A 60 18.00 9.24 5.19
CA GLY A 60 17.57 10.60 5.49
C GLY A 60 17.15 11.42 4.28
N ILE A 61 17.76 11.18 3.11
CA ILE A 61 17.35 11.81 1.86
C ILE A 61 15.92 11.37 1.50
N ASN A 62 15.68 10.06 1.50
CA ASN A 62 14.38 9.46 1.19
C ASN A 62 13.30 9.86 2.22
N PHE A 63 13.66 9.81 3.51
CA PHE A 63 12.78 10.15 4.62
C PHE A 63 12.22 11.58 4.51
N ALA A 64 13.09 12.56 4.25
CA ALA A 64 12.68 13.97 4.14
C ALA A 64 11.63 14.19 3.03
N LEU A 65 11.77 13.48 1.91
CA LEU A 65 10.83 13.57 0.80
C LEU A 65 9.55 12.76 1.07
N GLY A 66 9.67 11.63 1.75
CA GLY A 66 8.52 10.86 2.22
C GLY A 66 7.61 11.68 3.13
N VAL A 67 8.18 12.40 4.09
CA VAL A 67 7.41 13.30 4.98
C VAL A 67 6.73 14.43 4.20
N ALA A 68 7.45 15.10 3.30
CA ALA A 68 6.90 16.22 2.52
C ALA A 68 5.71 15.78 1.65
N THR A 69 5.82 14.60 1.01
CA THR A 69 4.74 14.06 0.17
C THR A 69 3.58 13.50 0.99
N GLY A 70 3.84 12.95 2.18
CA GLY A 70 2.82 12.46 3.10
C GLY A 70 1.91 13.55 3.62
N LEU A 71 2.48 14.66 4.08
CA LEU A 71 1.72 15.83 4.54
C LEU A 71 0.77 16.36 3.45
N THR A 72 1.24 16.44 2.20
CA THR A 72 0.40 16.88 1.08
C THR A 72 -0.76 15.91 0.83
N MET A 73 -0.53 14.61 1.00
CA MET A 73 -1.57 13.60 0.84
C MET A 73 -2.67 13.74 1.90
N GLU A 74 -2.32 14.02 3.16
CA GLU A 74 -3.29 14.25 4.21
C GLU A 74 -4.16 15.49 3.96
N PHE A 75 -3.58 16.58 3.46
CA PHE A 75 -4.34 17.77 3.10
C PHE A 75 -5.40 17.53 2.03
N GLN A 76 -5.24 16.54 1.17
CA GLN A 76 -6.25 16.22 0.15
C GLN A 76 -7.58 15.74 0.74
N PHE A 77 -7.60 15.14 1.93
CA PHE A 77 -8.85 14.76 2.59
C PHE A 77 -9.71 15.97 2.94
N GLY A 78 -9.10 17.12 3.24
CA GLY A 78 -9.83 18.37 3.50
C GLY A 78 -10.14 19.17 2.24
N THR A 79 -9.29 19.12 1.21
CA THR A 79 -9.43 19.92 0.00
C THR A 79 -10.24 19.23 -1.10
N ASN A 80 -9.87 18.02 -1.47
CA ASN A 80 -10.44 17.31 -2.62
C ASN A 80 -11.54 16.32 -2.23
N TRP A 81 -11.56 15.87 -0.99
CA TRP A 81 -12.46 14.82 -0.46
C TRP A 81 -13.21 15.30 0.78
N SER A 82 -13.70 16.54 0.76
CA SER A 82 -14.36 17.15 1.93
C SER A 82 -15.64 16.44 2.35
N TYR A 83 -16.45 15.93 1.41
CA TYR A 83 -17.63 15.15 1.74
C TYR A 83 -17.28 13.82 2.39
N TYR A 84 -16.23 13.14 1.92
CA TYR A 84 -15.67 11.99 2.59
C TYR A 84 -15.29 12.31 4.03
N SER A 85 -14.48 13.35 4.24
CA SER A 85 -14.01 13.76 5.57
C SER A 85 -15.16 14.17 6.50
N HIS A 86 -16.21 14.80 5.96
CA HIS A 86 -17.41 15.11 6.72
C HIS A 86 -18.20 13.85 7.12
N TYR A 87 -18.30 12.89 6.21
CA TYR A 87 -19.13 11.69 6.39
C TYR A 87 -18.54 10.69 7.39
N VAL A 88 -17.20 10.64 7.51
CA VAL A 88 -16.48 9.64 8.33
C VAL A 88 -15.46 10.24 9.30
N GLY A 89 -15.58 11.53 9.62
CA GLY A 89 -14.57 12.29 10.37
C GLY A 89 -14.16 11.65 11.69
N ASP A 90 -15.07 11.09 12.45
CA ASP A 90 -14.75 10.46 13.74
C ASP A 90 -13.96 9.16 13.58
N ILE A 91 -14.24 8.37 12.52
CA ILE A 91 -13.67 7.03 12.33
C ILE A 91 -12.30 7.14 11.68
N PHE A 92 -12.23 7.91 10.60
CA PHE A 92 -11.00 8.10 9.82
C PHE A 92 -10.03 9.05 10.52
N GLY A 93 -10.53 10.10 11.17
CA GLY A 93 -9.73 11.13 11.83
C GLY A 93 -9.03 10.64 13.08
N ALA A 94 -9.59 9.68 13.83
CA ALA A 94 -8.98 9.19 15.06
C ALA A 94 -7.62 8.50 14.82
N PRO A 95 -7.49 7.52 13.89
CA PRO A 95 -6.19 6.95 13.53
C PRO A 95 -5.18 7.98 13.01
N LEU A 96 -5.62 8.92 12.15
CA LEU A 96 -4.74 9.97 11.61
C LEU A 96 -4.26 10.93 12.70
N ALA A 97 -5.13 11.31 13.64
CA ALA A 97 -4.73 12.16 14.77
C ALA A 97 -3.69 11.46 15.67
N ILE A 98 -3.88 10.17 15.93
CA ILE A 98 -2.90 9.39 16.73
C ILE A 98 -1.58 9.24 15.95
N GLU A 99 -1.66 9.01 14.63
CA GLU A 99 -0.47 8.97 13.78
C GLU A 99 0.32 10.29 13.91
N GLY A 100 -0.32 11.42 13.66
CA GLY A 100 0.34 12.73 13.75
C GLY A 100 0.90 13.06 15.13
N LEU A 101 0.12 12.83 16.19
CA LEU A 101 0.52 13.17 17.57
C LEU A 101 1.55 12.21 18.15
N MET A 102 1.50 10.94 17.82
CA MET A 102 2.37 9.93 18.43
C MET A 102 3.48 9.48 17.50
N ALA A 103 3.14 8.97 16.33
CA ALA A 103 4.12 8.37 15.44
C ALA A 103 5.00 9.42 14.76
N PHE A 104 4.43 10.46 14.16
CA PHE A 104 5.17 11.50 13.47
C PHE A 104 6.08 12.32 14.41
N PHE A 105 5.60 12.71 15.60
CA PHE A 105 6.44 13.40 16.57
C PHE A 105 7.56 12.52 17.13
N LEU A 106 7.27 11.24 17.37
CA LEU A 106 8.30 10.28 17.79
C LEU A 106 9.36 10.13 16.70
N GLU A 107 8.93 9.93 15.46
CA GLU A 107 9.81 9.73 14.32
C GLU A 107 10.67 10.98 14.06
N SER A 108 10.09 12.16 13.94
CA SER A 108 10.81 13.40 13.66
C SER A 108 11.81 13.77 14.75
N THR A 109 11.47 13.56 16.04
CA THR A 109 12.36 13.79 17.16
C THR A 109 13.57 12.87 17.13
N PHE A 110 13.34 11.57 16.95
CA PHE A 110 14.43 10.59 17.00
C PHE A 110 15.26 10.55 15.70
N VAL A 111 14.71 10.94 14.53
CA VAL A 111 15.49 11.15 13.31
C VAL A 111 16.53 12.29 13.53
N GLY A 112 16.13 13.39 14.19
CA GLY A 112 17.08 14.45 14.56
C GLY A 112 18.20 13.93 15.46
N LEU A 113 17.87 13.14 16.48
CA LEU A 113 18.87 12.53 17.37
C LEU A 113 19.73 11.48 16.66
N PHE A 114 19.18 10.73 15.71
CA PHE A 114 19.93 9.77 14.90
C PHE A 114 21.04 10.46 14.10
N PHE A 115 20.78 11.60 13.48
CA PHE A 115 21.79 12.32 12.70
C PHE A 115 22.79 13.09 13.55
N PHE A 116 22.34 13.75 14.62
CA PHE A 116 23.14 14.70 15.40
C PHE A 116 23.58 14.15 16.75
N GLY A 117 23.18 12.94 17.13
CA GLY A 117 23.47 12.30 18.40
C GLY A 117 24.80 11.53 18.50
N TRP A 118 25.48 11.25 17.38
CA TRP A 118 26.65 10.37 17.33
C TRP A 118 27.81 10.74 18.28
N ASP A 119 27.99 12.02 18.55
CA ASP A 119 29.07 12.53 19.40
C ASP A 119 28.56 13.00 20.79
N ARG A 120 27.23 12.89 21.02
CA ARG A 120 26.55 13.35 22.25
C ARG A 120 26.00 12.19 23.08
N LEU A 121 25.63 11.09 22.44
CA LEU A 121 25.02 9.93 23.07
C LEU A 121 26.01 8.78 23.23
N GLY A 122 25.86 7.99 24.28
CA GLY A 122 26.55 6.71 24.40
C GLY A 122 26.08 5.72 23.31
N LYS A 123 26.90 4.72 22.98
CA LYS A 123 26.63 3.75 21.92
C LYS A 123 25.28 3.07 22.05
N VAL A 124 24.92 2.63 23.27
CA VAL A 124 23.62 1.99 23.54
C VAL A 124 22.47 2.98 23.42
N GLN A 125 22.64 4.20 23.92
CA GLN A 125 21.62 5.24 23.81
C GLN A 125 21.32 5.59 22.35
N HIS A 126 22.36 5.72 21.51
CA HIS A 126 22.19 6.00 20.09
C HIS A 126 21.51 4.83 19.37
N MET A 127 21.87 3.59 19.69
CA MET A 127 21.18 2.40 19.18
C MET A 127 19.68 2.40 19.55
N CYS A 128 19.33 2.77 20.79
CA CYS A 128 17.93 2.90 21.19
C CYS A 128 17.21 3.98 20.35
N VAL A 129 17.87 5.10 20.07
CA VAL A 129 17.32 6.15 19.18
C VAL A 129 17.03 5.58 17.79
N THR A 130 17.93 4.80 17.21
CA THR A 130 17.74 4.19 15.89
C THR A 130 16.59 3.19 15.88
N TRP A 131 16.42 2.39 16.95
CA TRP A 131 15.26 1.52 17.10
C TRP A 131 13.95 2.31 17.27
N LEU A 132 13.98 3.45 17.94
CA LEU A 132 12.80 4.31 18.07
C LEU A 132 12.43 4.98 16.75
N VAL A 133 13.39 5.31 15.88
CA VAL A 133 13.11 5.73 14.50
C VAL A 133 12.41 4.62 13.73
N ALA A 134 12.93 3.39 13.80
CA ALA A 134 12.31 2.25 13.11
C ALA A 134 10.90 1.94 13.64
N LEU A 135 10.70 2.04 14.96
CA LEU A 135 9.39 1.87 15.58
C LEU A 135 8.41 2.98 15.16
N GLY A 136 8.86 4.24 15.16
CA GLY A 136 8.04 5.38 14.76
C GLY A 136 7.51 5.24 13.34
N SER A 137 8.37 4.92 12.36
CA SER A 137 7.99 4.70 10.97
C SER A 137 6.95 3.56 10.83
N ASN A 138 7.09 2.50 11.61
CA ASN A 138 6.13 1.39 11.57
C ASN A 138 4.81 1.72 12.28
N LEU A 139 4.83 2.50 13.36
CA LEU A 139 3.61 2.97 14.01
C LEU A 139 2.85 3.95 13.13
N SER A 140 3.54 4.83 12.38
CA SER A 140 2.92 5.68 11.37
C SER A 140 2.18 4.81 10.32
N ALA A 141 2.87 3.83 9.75
CA ALA A 141 2.26 2.88 8.82
C ALA A 141 1.05 2.13 9.43
N LEU A 142 1.12 1.73 10.71
CA LEU A 142 0.01 1.05 11.39
C LEU A 142 -1.26 1.91 11.39
N TRP A 143 -1.16 3.16 11.84
CA TRP A 143 -2.33 4.02 11.98
C TRP A 143 -2.96 4.39 10.63
N ILE A 144 -2.13 4.67 9.63
CA ILE A 144 -2.61 4.91 8.26
C ILE A 144 -3.31 3.65 7.70
N LEU A 145 -2.77 2.46 7.95
CA LEU A 145 -3.35 1.22 7.45
C LEU A 145 -4.56 0.73 8.24
N VAL A 146 -4.72 1.14 9.51
CA VAL A 146 -5.97 0.98 10.25
C VAL A 146 -7.08 1.79 9.57
N ALA A 147 -6.82 3.04 9.24
CA ALA A 147 -7.78 3.89 8.52
C ALA A 147 -8.11 3.34 7.13
N ASN A 148 -7.09 2.94 6.34
CA ASN A 148 -7.28 2.36 5.02
C ASN A 148 -7.98 0.99 5.06
N GLY A 149 -7.67 0.15 6.05
CA GLY A 149 -8.32 -1.14 6.26
C GLY A 149 -9.80 -1.00 6.56
N TRP A 150 -10.18 0.02 7.33
CA TRP A 150 -11.58 0.34 7.57
C TRP A 150 -12.30 0.76 6.27
N MET A 151 -11.67 1.54 5.39
CA MET A 151 -12.25 1.86 4.09
C MET A 151 -12.54 0.62 3.23
N GLN A 152 -11.79 -0.45 3.42
CA GLN A 152 -11.97 -1.73 2.72
C GLN A 152 -13.01 -2.64 3.39
N ASN A 153 -13.10 -2.58 4.73
CA ASN A 153 -13.99 -3.37 5.55
C ASN A 153 -14.55 -2.49 6.69
N PRO A 154 -15.65 -1.76 6.48
CA PRO A 154 -16.15 -0.74 7.39
C PRO A 154 -16.92 -1.34 8.58
N ILE A 155 -16.24 -2.10 9.42
CA ILE A 155 -16.76 -2.62 10.70
C ILE A 155 -16.61 -1.59 11.82
N ALA A 156 -17.17 -1.86 12.97
CA ALA A 156 -17.09 -1.02 14.18
C ALA A 156 -17.66 0.41 14.02
N SER A 157 -18.56 0.57 13.06
CA SER A 157 -19.23 1.84 12.75
C SER A 157 -20.68 1.63 12.39
N ASP A 158 -21.52 2.64 12.60
CA ASP A 158 -22.94 2.63 12.23
C ASP A 158 -23.35 3.97 11.64
N PHE A 159 -24.33 3.95 10.73
CA PHE A 159 -24.87 5.15 10.11
C PHE A 159 -25.93 5.78 11.02
N ASN A 160 -25.70 7.05 11.38
CA ASN A 160 -26.65 7.85 12.14
C ASN A 160 -27.41 8.78 11.18
N PHE A 161 -28.74 8.58 11.05
CA PHE A 161 -29.60 9.38 10.17
C PHE A 161 -29.87 10.80 10.70
N GLU A 162 -29.63 11.08 11.99
CA GLU A 162 -29.81 12.43 12.57
C GLU A 162 -28.61 13.32 12.22
N THR A 163 -27.40 12.78 12.30
CA THR A 163 -26.14 13.48 11.95
C THR A 163 -25.76 13.34 10.48
N MET A 164 -26.37 12.39 9.77
CA MET A 164 -26.05 12.01 8.38
C MET A 164 -24.59 11.60 8.20
N ARG A 165 -24.02 10.91 9.20
CA ARG A 165 -22.62 10.46 9.24
C ARG A 165 -22.53 8.99 9.63
N MET A 166 -21.41 8.39 9.28
CA MET A 166 -20.95 7.18 9.93
C MET A 166 -20.31 7.56 11.27
N GLU A 167 -20.70 6.89 12.32
CA GLU A 167 -20.19 7.11 13.68
C GLU A 167 -19.47 5.87 14.18
N MET A 168 -18.38 6.09 14.92
CA MET A 168 -17.59 4.99 15.48
C MET A 168 -18.32 4.36 16.67
N VAL A 169 -18.50 3.04 16.62
CA VAL A 169 -19.12 2.26 17.69
C VAL A 169 -18.06 1.69 18.64
N SER A 170 -16.91 1.25 18.10
CA SER A 170 -15.86 0.60 18.89
C SER A 170 -14.47 0.89 18.31
N PHE A 171 -13.65 1.63 19.06
CA PHE A 171 -12.27 1.92 18.64
C PHE A 171 -11.39 0.66 18.64
N SER A 172 -11.58 -0.23 19.62
CA SER A 172 -10.81 -1.48 19.68
C SER A 172 -11.08 -2.40 18.49
N GLU A 173 -12.33 -2.53 18.06
CA GLU A 173 -12.69 -3.31 16.87
C GLU A 173 -12.20 -2.66 15.58
N LEU A 174 -12.16 -1.31 15.53
CA LEU A 174 -11.57 -0.58 14.42
C LEU A 174 -10.07 -0.92 14.27
N VAL A 175 -9.32 -0.84 15.36
CA VAL A 175 -7.87 -1.13 15.37
C VAL A 175 -7.61 -2.61 15.08
N LEU A 176 -8.42 -3.52 15.61
CA LEU A 176 -8.30 -4.97 15.43
C LEU A 176 -9.00 -5.49 14.17
N ASN A 177 -9.39 -4.61 13.26
CA ASN A 177 -9.97 -4.99 11.97
C ASN A 177 -9.05 -5.99 11.23
N PRO A 178 -9.50 -7.21 10.92
CA PRO A 178 -8.64 -8.24 10.31
C PRO A 178 -8.00 -7.77 9.00
N VAL A 179 -8.76 -7.07 8.16
CA VAL A 179 -8.25 -6.53 6.89
C VAL A 179 -7.16 -5.50 7.14
N ALA A 180 -7.30 -4.64 8.16
CA ALA A 180 -6.27 -3.66 8.53
C ALA A 180 -4.99 -4.33 9.02
N GLN A 181 -5.11 -5.36 9.86
CA GLN A 181 -3.97 -6.08 10.42
C GLN A 181 -3.16 -6.81 9.35
N VAL A 182 -3.83 -7.56 8.47
CA VAL A 182 -3.16 -8.27 7.38
C VAL A 182 -2.51 -7.29 6.41
N LYS A 183 -3.20 -6.21 6.04
CA LYS A 183 -2.63 -5.14 5.21
C LYS A 183 -1.41 -4.50 5.84
N PHE A 184 -1.44 -4.22 7.13
CA PHE A 184 -0.31 -3.63 7.84
C PHE A 184 0.92 -4.52 7.73
N VAL A 185 0.82 -5.79 8.11
CA VAL A 185 1.98 -6.68 8.13
C VAL A 185 2.49 -6.94 6.70
N HIS A 186 1.59 -7.12 5.71
CA HIS A 186 1.96 -7.30 4.31
C HIS A 186 2.67 -6.07 3.74
N THR A 187 2.13 -4.87 3.95
CA THR A 187 2.70 -3.61 3.45
C THR A 187 4.06 -3.32 4.09
N VAL A 188 4.18 -3.50 5.40
CA VAL A 188 5.46 -3.30 6.11
C VAL A 188 6.50 -4.31 5.64
N ALA A 189 6.13 -5.59 5.50
CA ALA A 189 7.03 -6.62 4.98
C ALA A 189 7.50 -6.31 3.54
N SER A 190 6.64 -5.76 2.68
CA SER A 190 7.03 -5.32 1.34
C SER A 190 8.02 -4.15 1.37
N GLY A 191 7.87 -3.23 2.33
CA GLY A 191 8.86 -2.18 2.61
C GLY A 191 10.20 -2.77 3.05
N TYR A 192 10.18 -3.81 3.87
CA TYR A 192 11.41 -4.51 4.30
C TYR A 192 12.12 -5.18 3.12
N VAL A 193 11.39 -5.78 2.19
CA VAL A 193 11.96 -6.30 0.93
C VAL A 193 12.57 -5.18 0.10
N THR A 194 11.92 -4.01 0.03
CA THR A 194 12.41 -2.84 -0.71
C THR A 194 13.75 -2.36 -0.15
N GLY A 195 13.83 -2.14 1.16
CA GLY A 195 15.07 -1.74 1.83
C GLY A 195 16.19 -2.77 1.68
N ALA A 196 15.86 -4.06 1.79
CA ALA A 196 16.81 -5.15 1.59
C ALA A 196 17.37 -5.17 0.16
N MET A 197 16.52 -5.11 -0.87
CA MET A 197 16.94 -5.10 -2.27
C MET A 197 17.76 -3.86 -2.62
N PHE A 198 17.43 -2.70 -2.08
CA PHE A 198 18.18 -1.47 -2.27
C PHE A 198 19.64 -1.61 -1.76
N ILE A 199 19.81 -2.04 -0.51
CA ILE A 199 21.15 -2.26 0.06
C ILE A 199 21.88 -3.40 -0.68
N LEU A 200 21.19 -4.48 -0.99
CA LEU A 200 21.75 -5.65 -1.66
C LEU A 200 22.27 -5.30 -3.06
N GLY A 201 21.49 -4.55 -3.84
CA GLY A 201 21.86 -4.15 -5.20
C GLY A 201 23.02 -3.16 -5.23
N ILE A 202 23.05 -2.13 -4.36
CA ILE A 202 24.17 -1.18 -4.28
C ILE A 202 25.42 -1.88 -3.76
N SER A 203 25.32 -2.78 -2.78
CA SER A 203 26.43 -3.58 -2.29
C SER A 203 27.00 -4.49 -3.38
N ALA A 204 26.12 -5.11 -4.18
CA ALA A 204 26.52 -5.89 -5.35
C ALA A 204 27.29 -5.05 -6.38
N TRP A 205 26.85 -3.81 -6.61
CA TRP A 205 27.55 -2.90 -7.51
C TRP A 205 28.98 -2.57 -7.03
N TYR A 206 29.19 -2.33 -5.71
CA TYR A 206 30.54 -2.13 -5.17
C TYR A 206 31.42 -3.35 -5.40
N MET A 207 30.91 -4.56 -5.17
CA MET A 207 31.65 -5.80 -5.41
C MET A 207 31.96 -6.02 -6.90
N LEU A 208 31.03 -5.70 -7.81
CA LEU A 208 31.27 -5.75 -9.27
C LEU A 208 32.35 -4.77 -9.73
N LYS A 209 32.44 -3.61 -9.07
CA LYS A 209 33.49 -2.59 -9.31
C LYS A 209 34.82 -2.89 -8.59
N GLY A 210 34.87 -3.93 -7.75
CA GLY A 210 36.06 -4.31 -6.99
C GLY A 210 36.48 -3.32 -5.91
N ARG A 211 35.54 -2.51 -5.37
CA ARG A 211 35.83 -1.47 -4.36
C ARG A 211 35.05 -1.70 -3.06
N ASP A 212 35.62 -1.21 -1.96
CA ASP A 212 35.02 -1.23 -0.61
C ASP A 212 34.45 -2.62 -0.23
N PHE A 213 35.17 -3.70 -0.62
CA PHE A 213 34.66 -5.07 -0.60
C PHE A 213 34.24 -5.53 0.80
N ALA A 214 35.02 -5.17 1.83
CA ALA A 214 34.67 -5.55 3.21
C ALA A 214 33.39 -4.90 3.72
N PHE A 215 33.12 -3.65 3.32
CA PHE A 215 31.89 -2.93 3.59
C PHE A 215 30.71 -3.55 2.81
N ALA A 216 30.90 -3.73 1.50
CA ALA A 216 29.86 -4.28 0.62
C ALA A 216 29.45 -5.70 1.02
N LYS A 217 30.41 -6.58 1.34
CA LYS A 217 30.13 -7.95 1.76
C LYS A 217 29.27 -8.02 3.03
N ARG A 218 29.52 -7.14 4.02
CA ARG A 218 28.74 -7.10 5.27
C ARG A 218 27.36 -6.51 5.07
N SER A 219 27.25 -5.43 4.32
CA SER A 219 25.95 -4.84 3.95
C SER A 219 25.10 -5.83 3.17
N PHE A 220 25.68 -6.53 2.20
CA PHE A 220 25.02 -7.57 1.42
C PHE A 220 24.52 -8.72 2.30
N ALA A 221 25.35 -9.18 3.26
CA ALA A 221 24.98 -10.29 4.14
C ALA A 221 23.80 -9.92 5.05
N ILE A 222 23.82 -8.73 5.66
CA ILE A 222 22.69 -8.26 6.51
C ILE A 222 21.44 -8.10 5.67
N ALA A 223 21.53 -7.45 4.49
CA ALA A 223 20.41 -7.24 3.61
C ALA A 223 19.81 -8.55 3.07
N ALA A 224 20.63 -9.52 2.67
CA ALA A 224 20.16 -10.82 2.20
C ALA A 224 19.45 -11.62 3.31
N SER A 225 19.98 -11.60 4.53
CA SER A 225 19.40 -12.32 5.67
C SER A 225 18.06 -11.70 6.10
N PHE A 226 18.00 -10.38 6.24
CA PHE A 226 16.79 -9.66 6.56
C PHE A 226 15.75 -9.78 5.43
N GLY A 227 16.20 -9.62 4.18
CA GLY A 227 15.36 -9.74 3.00
C GLY A 227 14.75 -11.12 2.82
N MET A 228 15.46 -12.20 3.22
CA MET A 228 14.92 -13.57 3.17
C MET A 228 13.73 -13.73 4.12
N ALA A 229 13.83 -13.25 5.35
CA ALA A 229 12.71 -13.26 6.28
C ALA A 229 11.55 -12.38 5.75
N ALA A 230 11.86 -11.21 5.23
CA ALA A 230 10.86 -10.27 4.72
C ALA A 230 10.11 -10.82 3.49
N VAL A 231 10.80 -11.41 2.51
CA VAL A 231 10.16 -11.93 1.30
C VAL A 231 9.29 -13.15 1.58
N LEU A 232 9.69 -14.01 2.51
CA LEU A 232 8.83 -15.12 2.96
C LEU A 232 7.59 -14.59 3.68
N SER A 233 7.74 -13.59 4.54
CA SER A 233 6.60 -12.94 5.20
C SER A 233 5.64 -12.30 4.20
N VAL A 234 6.14 -11.59 3.20
CA VAL A 234 5.31 -10.98 2.13
C VAL A 234 4.49 -12.02 1.39
N ILE A 235 5.06 -13.18 1.06
CA ILE A 235 4.35 -14.24 0.33
C ILE A 235 3.25 -14.84 1.20
N VAL A 236 3.57 -15.24 2.44
CA VAL A 236 2.60 -15.83 3.36
C VAL A 236 1.46 -14.85 3.66
N LEU A 237 1.78 -13.59 3.93
CA LEU A 237 0.78 -12.57 4.25
C LEU A 237 0.01 -12.07 3.02
N GLY A 238 0.60 -12.19 1.83
CA GLY A 238 -0.08 -11.94 0.56
C GLY A 238 -1.14 -13.00 0.29
N ASP A 239 -0.82 -14.27 0.53
CA ASP A 239 -1.77 -15.39 0.48
C ASP A 239 -2.90 -15.20 1.51
N GLU A 240 -2.57 -14.84 2.75
CA GLU A 240 -3.56 -14.53 3.78
C GLU A 240 -4.46 -13.35 3.39
N SER A 241 -3.89 -12.29 2.81
CA SER A 241 -4.67 -11.14 2.31
C SER A 241 -5.64 -11.55 1.19
N GLY A 242 -5.24 -12.46 0.33
CA GLY A 242 -6.10 -13.03 -0.72
C GLY A 242 -7.23 -13.88 -0.14
N TYR A 243 -6.91 -14.70 0.86
CA TYR A 243 -7.88 -15.53 1.56
C TYR A 243 -8.90 -14.70 2.35
N GLU A 244 -8.46 -13.67 3.09
CA GLU A 244 -9.37 -12.74 3.80
C GLU A 244 -10.34 -12.03 2.84
N MET A 245 -9.94 -11.72 1.62
CA MET A 245 -10.87 -11.21 0.59
C MET A 245 -11.99 -12.21 0.25
N GLY A 246 -11.73 -13.52 0.36
CA GLY A 246 -12.71 -14.57 0.08
C GLY A 246 -13.52 -15.04 1.30
N ASP A 247 -12.91 -15.08 2.49
CA ASP A 247 -13.43 -15.77 3.69
C ASP A 247 -14.17 -14.88 4.70
N VAL A 248 -14.16 -13.56 4.53
CA VAL A 248 -14.87 -12.61 5.42
C VAL A 248 -16.37 -12.96 5.59
N GLN A 249 -16.82 -14.07 4.99
CA GLN A 249 -18.19 -14.60 5.08
C GLN A 249 -18.48 -15.47 6.29
N LYS A 250 -17.50 -16.07 6.99
CA LYS A 250 -17.79 -17.06 8.04
C LYS A 250 -18.08 -16.48 9.41
N THR A 251 -17.68 -15.28 9.68
CA THR A 251 -17.90 -14.62 10.97
C THR A 251 -18.79 -13.38 10.87
N LYS A 252 -20.11 -13.58 10.92
CA LYS A 252 -21.14 -12.57 11.17
C LYS A 252 -21.32 -11.44 10.14
N LEU A 253 -22.33 -11.62 9.29
CA LEU A 253 -23.29 -10.57 8.80
C LEU A 253 -22.80 -9.27 8.14
N ALA A 254 -21.54 -9.00 7.91
CA ALA A 254 -21.12 -7.69 7.42
C ALA A 254 -19.85 -7.63 6.60
N ALA A 255 -19.38 -8.71 6.01
CA ALA A 255 -18.27 -8.59 5.10
C ALA A 255 -18.76 -8.50 3.67
N GLY A 256 -18.57 -7.34 3.13
CA GLY A 256 -19.26 -6.92 1.94
C GLY A 256 -18.79 -7.55 0.64
N ASP A 257 -19.65 -7.49 -0.34
CA ASP A 257 -19.45 -8.01 -1.69
C ASP A 257 -18.28 -7.33 -2.43
N VAL A 258 -17.79 -6.17 -1.93
CA VAL A 258 -16.63 -5.45 -2.52
C VAL A 258 -15.36 -6.28 -2.53
N GLN A 259 -15.07 -7.02 -1.47
CA GLN A 259 -13.87 -7.85 -1.43
C GLN A 259 -13.98 -9.05 -2.37
N LYS A 260 -15.15 -9.66 -2.48
CA LYS A 260 -15.44 -10.73 -3.44
C LYS A 260 -15.36 -10.22 -4.87
N THR A 261 -15.95 -9.06 -5.14
CA THR A 261 -15.91 -8.39 -6.44
C THR A 261 -14.47 -8.09 -6.84
N LYS A 262 -13.64 -7.63 -5.89
CA LYS A 262 -12.22 -7.42 -6.11
C LYS A 262 -11.50 -8.73 -6.44
N LEU A 263 -11.73 -9.80 -5.67
CA LEU A 263 -11.15 -11.11 -5.92
C LEU A 263 -11.53 -11.63 -7.32
N ALA A 264 -12.80 -11.61 -7.66
CA ALA A 264 -13.27 -12.03 -8.97
C ALA A 264 -12.66 -11.16 -10.10
N ALA A 265 -12.50 -9.85 -9.89
CA ALA A 265 -11.91 -8.95 -10.87
C ALA A 265 -10.40 -9.16 -11.08
N ILE A 266 -9.60 -9.38 -10.02
CA ILE A 266 -8.16 -9.66 -10.15
C ILE A 266 -7.87 -11.00 -10.81
N GLU A 267 -8.81 -11.96 -10.71
CA GLU A 267 -8.71 -13.27 -11.32
C GLU A 267 -9.43 -13.33 -12.68
N ALA A 268 -10.17 -12.27 -13.05
CA ALA A 268 -11.01 -12.20 -14.24
C ALA A 268 -12.04 -13.34 -14.30
N GLU A 269 -12.65 -13.63 -13.15
CA GLU A 269 -13.69 -14.65 -13.03
C GLU A 269 -15.05 -14.04 -13.38
N TRP A 270 -15.46 -14.21 -14.63
CA TRP A 270 -16.73 -13.70 -15.13
C TRP A 270 -17.92 -14.57 -14.72
N GLU A 271 -17.74 -15.88 -14.83
CA GLU A 271 -18.75 -16.89 -14.47
C GLU A 271 -18.41 -17.54 -13.15
N THR A 272 -19.41 -17.90 -12.37
CA THR A 272 -19.19 -18.71 -11.16
C THR A 272 -18.63 -20.08 -11.53
N GLN A 273 -17.42 -20.38 -11.07
CA GLN A 273 -16.80 -21.68 -11.29
C GLN A 273 -17.22 -22.67 -10.22
N PRO A 274 -17.77 -23.84 -10.63
CA PRO A 274 -17.99 -24.92 -9.70
C PRO A 274 -16.64 -25.43 -9.16
N ALA A 275 -16.67 -26.03 -7.99
CA ALA A 275 -15.48 -26.67 -7.44
C ALA A 275 -15.09 -27.93 -8.27
N PRO A 276 -13.79 -28.14 -8.50
CA PRO A 276 -12.65 -27.32 -8.17
C PRO A 276 -12.35 -26.20 -9.20
N ALA A 277 -12.24 -24.96 -8.72
CA ALA A 277 -12.06 -23.81 -9.61
C ALA A 277 -10.65 -23.77 -10.22
N ALA A 278 -10.56 -23.46 -11.52
CA ALA A 278 -9.32 -23.32 -12.28
C ALA A 278 -8.77 -21.89 -12.21
N PHE A 279 -7.45 -21.76 -12.10
CA PHE A 279 -6.77 -20.47 -12.10
C PHE A 279 -6.42 -20.03 -13.52
N THR A 280 -6.84 -18.85 -13.93
CA THR A 280 -6.49 -18.27 -15.23
C THR A 280 -5.09 -17.65 -15.15
N LEU A 281 -4.08 -18.44 -15.54
CA LEU A 281 -2.67 -18.01 -15.52
C LEU A 281 -2.42 -16.85 -16.49
N PHE A 282 -2.95 -16.95 -17.70
CA PHE A 282 -2.90 -15.95 -18.75
C PHE A 282 -4.27 -15.84 -19.44
N GLY A 283 -4.66 -14.63 -19.76
CA GLY A 283 -5.88 -14.32 -20.51
C GLY A 283 -5.94 -12.83 -20.81
N ILE A 284 -6.79 -12.45 -21.73
CA ILE A 284 -7.09 -11.05 -22.06
C ILE A 284 -8.55 -10.82 -21.67
N PRO A 285 -8.82 -10.20 -20.50
CA PRO A 285 -10.18 -9.90 -20.07
C PRO A 285 -10.84 -8.89 -21.02
N ASP A 286 -12.05 -9.22 -21.47
CA ASP A 286 -12.91 -8.34 -22.26
C ASP A 286 -14.11 -7.92 -21.41
N GLN A 287 -14.18 -6.60 -21.11
CA GLN A 287 -15.22 -6.04 -20.23
C GLN A 287 -16.59 -5.96 -20.93
N GLU A 288 -16.63 -5.84 -22.26
CA GLU A 288 -17.87 -5.70 -23.02
C GLU A 288 -18.52 -7.06 -23.25
N GLU A 289 -17.71 -8.06 -23.58
CA GLU A 289 -18.16 -9.44 -23.78
C GLU A 289 -18.26 -10.23 -22.48
N GLU A 290 -17.71 -9.70 -21.37
CA GLU A 290 -17.66 -10.35 -20.06
C GLU A 290 -17.05 -11.76 -20.13
N THR A 291 -15.91 -11.87 -20.84
CA THR A 291 -15.19 -13.11 -21.10
C THR A 291 -13.68 -12.91 -21.10
N ASN A 292 -12.92 -14.00 -21.11
CA ASN A 292 -11.47 -14.00 -21.27
C ASN A 292 -11.08 -14.56 -22.64
N LYS A 293 -10.41 -13.75 -23.47
CA LYS A 293 -9.83 -14.22 -24.74
C LYS A 293 -8.48 -14.90 -24.48
N PHE A 294 -8.18 -15.96 -25.21
CA PHE A 294 -6.89 -16.71 -25.14
C PHE A 294 -6.54 -17.20 -23.72
N ALA A 295 -7.53 -17.64 -22.95
CA ALA A 295 -7.30 -18.09 -21.58
C ALA A 295 -6.49 -19.40 -21.50
N ILE A 296 -5.41 -19.37 -20.70
CA ILE A 296 -4.64 -20.56 -20.28
C ILE A 296 -4.94 -20.78 -18.80
N GLN A 297 -5.53 -21.92 -18.46
CA GLN A 297 -6.00 -22.21 -17.12
C GLN A 297 -5.22 -23.37 -16.49
N ILE A 298 -4.96 -23.26 -15.18
CA ILE A 298 -4.41 -24.32 -14.37
C ILE A 298 -5.54 -24.91 -13.52
N PRO A 299 -5.93 -26.18 -13.73
CA PRO A 299 -7.00 -26.82 -12.96
C PRO A 299 -6.70 -26.79 -11.46
N TYR A 300 -7.74 -26.73 -10.63
CA TYR A 300 -7.70 -26.80 -9.15
C TYR A 300 -7.01 -25.61 -8.45
N ALA A 301 -6.18 -24.83 -9.13
CA ALA A 301 -5.29 -23.86 -8.47
C ALA A 301 -6.05 -22.69 -7.85
N LEU A 302 -7.12 -22.18 -8.48
CA LEU A 302 -7.87 -21.04 -7.94
C LEU A 302 -8.63 -21.43 -6.66
N GLY A 303 -9.24 -22.61 -6.61
CA GLY A 303 -9.90 -23.10 -5.40
C GLY A 303 -8.95 -23.17 -4.20
N ILE A 304 -7.73 -23.68 -4.41
CA ILE A 304 -6.70 -23.75 -3.35
C ILE A 304 -6.26 -22.35 -2.91
N ILE A 305 -6.03 -21.42 -3.86
CA ILE A 305 -5.54 -20.07 -3.57
C ILE A 305 -6.64 -19.21 -2.93
N ALA A 306 -7.85 -19.19 -3.51
CA ALA A 306 -8.91 -18.27 -3.11
C ALA A 306 -9.73 -18.78 -1.92
N THR A 307 -9.97 -20.11 -1.84
CA THR A 307 -10.87 -20.67 -0.82
C THR A 307 -10.21 -21.67 0.12
N ARG A 308 -8.91 -21.99 -0.09
CA ARG A 308 -8.18 -23.08 0.61
C ARG A 308 -8.94 -24.40 0.58
N SER A 309 -9.77 -24.59 -0.42
CA SER A 309 -10.65 -25.76 -0.59
C SER A 309 -10.71 -26.16 -2.06
N VAL A 310 -10.86 -27.44 -2.30
CA VAL A 310 -11.14 -27.98 -3.63
C VAL A 310 -12.64 -28.20 -3.85
N ASP A 311 -13.46 -28.01 -2.81
CA ASP A 311 -14.89 -28.31 -2.82
C ASP A 311 -15.77 -27.05 -2.75
N THR A 312 -15.15 -25.85 -2.67
CA THR A 312 -15.87 -24.58 -2.58
C THR A 312 -15.88 -23.90 -3.95
N PRO A 313 -17.05 -23.48 -4.49
CA PRO A 313 -17.13 -22.73 -5.73
C PRO A 313 -16.55 -21.32 -5.55
N VAL A 314 -16.04 -20.73 -6.63
CA VAL A 314 -15.61 -19.33 -6.69
C VAL A 314 -16.66 -18.54 -7.45
N ILE A 315 -17.27 -17.55 -6.79
CA ILE A 315 -18.35 -16.72 -7.34
C ILE A 315 -17.78 -15.77 -8.40
N GLY A 316 -18.41 -15.74 -9.56
CA GLY A 316 -18.04 -14.87 -10.67
C GLY A 316 -18.71 -13.49 -10.65
N LEU A 317 -18.16 -12.59 -11.46
CA LEU A 317 -18.64 -11.19 -11.53
C LEU A 317 -20.09 -11.07 -11.97
N LYS A 318 -20.57 -11.94 -12.88
CA LYS A 318 -21.97 -11.90 -13.36
C LYS A 318 -22.96 -12.18 -12.23
N GLU A 319 -22.70 -13.15 -11.40
CA GLU A 319 -23.54 -13.45 -10.24
C GLU A 319 -23.48 -12.33 -9.20
N LEU A 320 -22.30 -11.76 -8.96
CA LEU A 320 -22.14 -10.60 -8.07
C LEU A 320 -22.89 -9.38 -8.59
N MET A 321 -22.91 -9.12 -9.90
CA MET A 321 -23.71 -8.03 -10.49
C MET A 321 -25.21 -8.21 -10.27
N VAL A 322 -25.73 -9.44 -10.33
CA VAL A 322 -27.14 -9.72 -9.98
C VAL A 322 -27.44 -9.39 -8.52
N GLN A 323 -26.55 -9.78 -7.61
CA GLN A 323 -26.67 -9.43 -6.20
C GLN A 323 -26.57 -7.91 -5.97
N HIS A 324 -25.68 -7.22 -6.68
CA HIS A 324 -25.56 -5.76 -6.62
C HIS A 324 -26.82 -5.06 -7.11
N GLU A 325 -27.47 -5.54 -8.18
CA GLU A 325 -28.74 -4.99 -8.67
C GLU A 325 -29.83 -5.08 -7.60
N GLU A 326 -29.98 -6.22 -6.94
CA GLU A 326 -30.94 -6.36 -5.84
C GLU A 326 -30.64 -5.38 -4.71
N ARG A 327 -29.37 -5.24 -4.33
CA ARG A 327 -28.94 -4.30 -3.30
C ARG A 327 -29.14 -2.83 -3.71
N ILE A 328 -28.96 -2.48 -4.99
CA ILE A 328 -29.27 -1.14 -5.52
C ILE A 328 -30.77 -0.84 -5.34
N ARG A 329 -31.65 -1.77 -5.68
CA ARG A 329 -33.11 -1.64 -5.53
C ARG A 329 -33.52 -1.52 -4.05
N ASN A 330 -32.90 -2.28 -3.17
CA ASN A 330 -33.11 -2.15 -1.73
C ASN A 330 -32.57 -0.81 -1.21
N GLY A 331 -31.43 -0.35 -1.70
CA GLY A 331 -30.86 0.95 -1.38
C GLY A 331 -31.72 2.14 -1.81
N MET A 332 -32.44 2.03 -2.94
CA MET A 332 -33.44 3.03 -3.35
C MET A 332 -34.57 3.16 -2.32
N LYS A 333 -35.07 2.02 -1.81
CA LYS A 333 -36.10 2.02 -0.76
C LYS A 333 -35.55 2.61 0.54
N ALA A 334 -34.33 2.21 0.95
CA ALA A 334 -33.67 2.76 2.12
C ALA A 334 -33.47 4.29 2.01
N TYR A 335 -33.11 4.79 0.83
CA TYR A 335 -32.99 6.22 0.57
C TYR A 335 -34.32 6.95 0.70
N SER A 336 -35.43 6.42 0.18
CA SER A 336 -36.75 7.00 0.31
C SER A 336 -37.22 7.05 1.79
N LEU A 337 -36.95 6.01 2.57
CA LEU A 337 -37.21 5.99 4.00
C LEU A 337 -36.37 7.02 4.77
N LEU A 338 -35.08 7.17 4.38
CA LEU A 338 -34.20 8.19 4.94
C LEU A 338 -34.74 9.61 4.70
N GLU A 339 -35.24 9.90 3.50
CA GLU A 339 -35.86 11.20 3.20
C GLU A 339 -37.12 11.47 4.04
N GLN A 340 -37.94 10.44 4.28
CA GLN A 340 -39.09 10.57 5.19
C GLN A 340 -38.65 10.89 6.63
N LEU A 341 -37.63 10.22 7.15
CA LEU A 341 -37.08 10.51 8.47
C LEU A 341 -36.50 11.92 8.55
N ARG A 342 -35.82 12.38 7.53
CA ARG A 342 -35.27 13.75 7.43
C ARG A 342 -36.36 14.82 7.33
N SER A 343 -37.48 14.52 6.71
CA SER A 343 -38.63 15.44 6.65
C SER A 343 -39.42 15.54 7.96
N GLY A 344 -38.97 14.87 9.02
CA GLY A 344 -39.52 14.95 10.37
C GLY A 344 -40.50 13.84 10.72
N SER A 345 -40.54 12.73 9.97
CA SER A 345 -41.35 11.57 10.35
C SER A 345 -40.87 10.99 11.68
N THR A 346 -41.80 10.88 12.65
CA THR A 346 -41.57 10.24 13.95
C THR A 346 -42.11 8.82 14.01
N ASP A 347 -42.55 8.28 12.87
CA ASP A 347 -43.14 6.95 12.77
C ASP A 347 -42.08 5.87 13.06
N GLN A 348 -42.32 5.08 14.11
CA GLN A 348 -41.43 4.00 14.51
C GLN A 348 -41.32 2.92 13.42
N ALA A 349 -42.39 2.66 12.67
CA ALA A 349 -42.39 1.68 11.60
C ALA A 349 -41.42 2.09 10.47
N VAL A 350 -41.35 3.38 10.13
CA VAL A 350 -40.38 3.91 9.15
C VAL A 350 -38.95 3.76 9.65
N ARG A 351 -38.69 4.02 10.93
CA ARG A 351 -37.36 3.83 11.55
C ARG A 351 -36.93 2.36 11.52
N ASP A 352 -37.80 1.46 11.92
CA ASP A 352 -37.53 0.03 11.98
C ASP A 352 -37.26 -0.53 10.57
N GLN A 353 -38.06 -0.10 9.60
CA GLN A 353 -37.87 -0.48 8.20
C GLN A 353 -36.57 0.08 7.65
N PHE A 354 -36.24 1.35 7.91
CA PHE A 354 -34.96 1.93 7.53
C PHE A 354 -33.77 1.16 8.14
N ASN A 355 -33.81 0.87 9.44
CA ASN A 355 -32.76 0.13 10.13
C ASN A 355 -32.56 -1.28 9.56
N SER A 356 -33.58 -1.93 9.05
CA SER A 356 -33.47 -3.24 8.39
C SER A 356 -32.81 -3.18 7.02
N MET A 357 -32.89 -2.02 6.33
CA MET A 357 -32.43 -1.82 4.95
C MET A 357 -31.19 -0.90 4.85
N LYS A 358 -30.79 -0.20 5.92
CA LYS A 358 -29.71 0.81 5.89
C LYS A 358 -28.37 0.27 5.38
N LYS A 359 -28.12 -1.03 5.52
CA LYS A 359 -26.90 -1.69 4.99
C LYS A 359 -26.77 -1.58 3.47
N ASP A 360 -27.87 -1.44 2.74
CA ASP A 360 -27.90 -1.31 1.30
C ASP A 360 -27.99 0.15 0.83
N LEU A 361 -28.03 1.12 1.77
CA LEU A 361 -28.11 2.55 1.46
C LEU A 361 -26.98 3.00 0.51
N GLY A 362 -25.74 2.54 0.75
CA GLY A 362 -24.60 2.85 -0.10
C GLY A 362 -24.81 2.42 -1.56
N TYR A 363 -25.40 1.24 -1.78
CA TYR A 363 -25.75 0.77 -3.13
C TYR A 363 -26.79 1.68 -3.80
N GLY A 364 -27.76 2.19 -3.06
CA GLY A 364 -28.69 3.21 -3.55
C GLY A 364 -27.98 4.50 -3.95
N LEU A 365 -26.92 4.91 -3.20
CA LEU A 365 -26.15 6.10 -3.50
C LEU A 365 -25.32 5.99 -4.81
N LEU A 366 -25.07 4.79 -5.36
CA LEU A 366 -24.46 4.63 -6.69
C LEU A 366 -25.29 5.34 -7.77
N LEU A 367 -26.60 5.39 -7.60
CA LEU A 367 -27.50 6.06 -8.55
C LEU A 367 -27.34 7.59 -8.59
N LYS A 368 -26.71 8.20 -7.57
CA LYS A 368 -26.42 9.65 -7.55
C LYS A 368 -25.53 10.10 -8.72
N ARG A 369 -24.80 9.18 -9.33
CA ARG A 369 -24.01 9.49 -10.55
C ARG A 369 -24.90 9.76 -11.77
N TYR A 370 -26.12 9.21 -11.79
CA TYR A 370 -27.01 9.22 -12.95
C TYR A 370 -28.27 10.05 -12.76
N THR A 371 -28.69 10.23 -11.53
CA THR A 371 -29.89 11.00 -11.18
C THR A 371 -29.70 11.77 -9.87
N PRO A 372 -30.22 13.00 -9.78
CA PRO A 372 -30.20 13.76 -8.53
C PRO A 372 -31.14 13.13 -7.47
N ASN A 373 -32.26 12.52 -7.87
CA ASN A 373 -33.16 11.82 -6.98
C ASN A 373 -33.06 10.30 -7.16
N VAL A 374 -32.54 9.64 -6.14
CA VAL A 374 -32.32 8.18 -6.14
C VAL A 374 -33.65 7.42 -6.22
N ALA A 375 -34.70 7.93 -5.58
CA ALA A 375 -36.00 7.26 -5.53
C ALA A 375 -36.68 7.14 -6.91
N ASP A 376 -36.38 8.08 -7.82
CA ASP A 376 -36.99 8.16 -9.16
C ASP A 376 -36.09 7.59 -10.27
N ALA A 377 -35.06 6.81 -9.91
CA ALA A 377 -34.17 6.23 -10.90
C ALA A 377 -34.90 5.29 -11.87
N THR A 378 -34.61 5.46 -13.14
CA THR A 378 -35.16 4.62 -14.20
C THR A 378 -34.49 3.25 -14.26
N GLU A 379 -35.15 2.27 -14.87
CA GLU A 379 -34.58 0.93 -15.05
C GLU A 379 -33.22 0.97 -15.80
N ALA A 380 -33.09 1.81 -16.82
CA ALA A 380 -31.84 2.00 -17.54
C ALA A 380 -30.70 2.53 -16.64
N GLN A 381 -31.00 3.42 -15.69
CA GLN A 381 -30.04 3.94 -14.73
C GLN A 381 -29.64 2.88 -13.70
N ILE A 382 -30.59 2.04 -13.26
CA ILE A 382 -30.30 0.90 -12.37
C ILE A 382 -29.36 -0.09 -13.08
N GLN A 383 -29.64 -0.47 -14.31
CA GLN A 383 -28.80 -1.38 -15.09
C GLN A 383 -27.40 -0.78 -15.33
N GLN A 384 -27.32 0.51 -15.60
CA GLN A 384 -26.02 1.17 -15.75
C GLN A 384 -25.23 1.20 -14.42
N ALA A 385 -25.88 1.52 -13.31
CA ALA A 385 -25.28 1.49 -11.99
C ALA A 385 -24.79 0.09 -11.59
N THR A 386 -25.54 -0.95 -11.98
CA THR A 386 -25.15 -2.36 -11.79
C THR A 386 -23.88 -2.69 -12.57
N LYS A 387 -23.78 -2.31 -13.84
CA LYS A 387 -22.56 -2.52 -14.64
C LYS A 387 -21.36 -1.75 -14.07
N ASP A 388 -21.57 -0.52 -13.62
CA ASP A 388 -20.52 0.33 -13.06
C ASP A 388 -20.20 0.00 -11.58
N SER A 389 -20.91 -0.96 -10.97
CA SER A 389 -20.64 -1.42 -9.61
C SER A 389 -19.40 -2.31 -9.50
N ILE A 390 -18.88 -2.79 -10.62
CA ILE A 390 -17.64 -3.57 -10.68
C ILE A 390 -16.48 -2.71 -11.22
N PRO A 391 -15.25 -2.92 -10.76
CA PRO A 391 -14.08 -2.24 -11.31
C PRO A 391 -13.74 -2.75 -12.72
N ARG A 392 -12.92 -2.00 -13.47
CA ARG A 392 -12.39 -2.50 -14.74
C ARG A 392 -11.44 -3.66 -14.51
N VAL A 393 -11.76 -4.81 -15.11
CA VAL A 393 -11.10 -6.10 -14.85
C VAL A 393 -9.70 -6.16 -15.43
N ALA A 394 -9.50 -5.79 -16.70
CA ALA A 394 -8.21 -5.96 -17.37
C ALA A 394 -7.04 -5.27 -16.65
N PRO A 395 -7.12 -3.98 -16.21
CA PRO A 395 -6.04 -3.34 -15.47
C PRO A 395 -5.69 -4.05 -14.15
N LEU A 396 -6.70 -4.52 -13.43
CA LEU A 396 -6.53 -5.22 -12.16
C LEU A 396 -5.86 -6.59 -12.37
N TYR A 397 -6.35 -7.33 -13.35
CA TYR A 397 -5.81 -8.63 -13.72
C TYR A 397 -4.31 -8.57 -14.03
N PHE A 398 -3.88 -7.61 -14.87
CA PHE A 398 -2.48 -7.47 -15.21
C PHE A 398 -1.64 -6.91 -14.06
N ALA A 399 -2.15 -5.93 -13.31
CA ALA A 399 -1.43 -5.38 -12.16
C ALA A 399 -1.15 -6.45 -11.10
N PHE A 400 -2.12 -7.30 -10.79
CA PHE A 400 -1.95 -8.40 -9.86
C PHE A 400 -0.86 -9.38 -10.33
N ARG A 401 -0.88 -9.77 -11.59
CA ARG A 401 0.12 -10.68 -12.17
C ARG A 401 1.53 -10.08 -12.20
N ILE A 402 1.65 -8.79 -12.50
CA ILE A 402 2.94 -8.07 -12.42
C ILE A 402 3.46 -8.09 -10.98
N MET A 403 2.61 -7.78 -10.00
CA MET A 403 2.98 -7.83 -8.57
C MET A 403 3.51 -9.21 -8.17
N VAL A 404 2.78 -10.27 -8.49
CA VAL A 404 3.14 -11.66 -8.16
C VAL A 404 4.43 -12.09 -8.88
N ALA A 405 4.57 -11.78 -10.17
CA ALA A 405 5.78 -12.09 -10.93
C ALA A 405 7.03 -11.40 -10.35
N CYS A 406 6.92 -10.12 -9.99
CA CYS A 406 8.00 -9.40 -9.30
C CYS A 406 8.31 -10.05 -7.94
N GLY A 407 7.29 -10.48 -7.19
CA GLY A 407 7.46 -11.18 -5.91
C GLY A 407 8.28 -12.46 -6.04
N PHE A 408 7.98 -13.31 -7.03
CA PHE A 408 8.75 -14.53 -7.29
C PHE A 408 10.18 -14.25 -7.77
N LEU A 409 10.38 -13.22 -8.60
CA LEU A 409 11.74 -12.80 -9.01
C LEU A 409 12.55 -12.30 -7.81
N LEU A 410 11.94 -11.51 -6.93
CA LEU A 410 12.55 -11.05 -5.69
C LEU A 410 12.90 -12.21 -4.75
N LEU A 411 11.98 -13.17 -4.58
CA LEU A 411 12.27 -14.39 -3.83
C LEU A 411 13.48 -15.13 -4.38
N ALA A 412 13.55 -15.32 -5.69
CA ALA A 412 14.68 -16.01 -6.32
C ALA A 412 16.00 -15.27 -6.10
N ILE A 413 16.06 -13.96 -6.32
CA ILE A 413 17.28 -13.14 -6.14
C ILE A 413 17.71 -13.16 -4.67
N ILE A 414 16.78 -12.93 -3.74
CA ILE A 414 17.08 -12.85 -2.30
C ILE A 414 17.49 -14.23 -1.76
N ALA A 415 16.77 -15.30 -2.12
CA ALA A 415 17.09 -16.66 -1.67
C ALA A 415 18.47 -17.12 -2.17
N LEU A 416 18.81 -16.87 -3.43
CA LEU A 416 20.13 -17.18 -3.97
C LEU A 416 21.24 -16.30 -3.35
N SER A 417 20.92 -15.05 -3.03
CA SER A 417 21.82 -14.15 -2.31
C SER A 417 22.07 -14.65 -0.88
N PHE A 418 21.01 -15.00 -0.18
CA PHE A 418 21.07 -15.57 1.17
C PHE A 418 21.82 -16.92 1.18
N TRP A 419 21.57 -17.79 0.20
CA TRP A 419 22.32 -19.02 0.03
C TRP A 419 23.83 -18.77 -0.16
N SER A 420 24.19 -17.72 -0.92
CA SER A 420 25.61 -17.35 -1.08
C SER A 420 26.24 -16.86 0.23
N VAL A 421 25.44 -16.23 1.11
CA VAL A 421 25.86 -15.82 2.47
C VAL A 421 26.16 -17.04 3.32
N ILE A 422 25.22 -18.00 3.40
CA ILE A 422 25.37 -19.24 4.19
C ILE A 422 26.60 -20.03 3.75
N ARG A 423 26.85 -20.11 2.44
CA ARG A 423 27.99 -20.82 1.87
C ARG A 423 29.31 -20.03 1.93
N ASN A 424 29.27 -18.81 2.49
CA ASN A 424 30.42 -17.88 2.53
C ASN A 424 31.04 -17.59 1.14
N ARG A 425 30.19 -17.60 0.09
CA ARG A 425 30.56 -17.39 -1.33
C ARG A 425 30.06 -16.06 -1.89
N ILE A 426 29.97 -15.05 -1.03
CA ILE A 426 29.50 -13.71 -1.41
C ILE A 426 30.52 -13.10 -2.40
N GLY A 427 30.01 -12.65 -3.55
CA GLY A 427 30.83 -12.00 -4.58
C GLY A 427 31.41 -12.95 -5.64
N GLU A 428 31.37 -14.26 -5.47
CA GLU A 428 31.91 -15.22 -6.46
C GLU A 428 31.09 -15.26 -7.76
N LYS A 429 29.76 -15.18 -7.66
CA LYS A 429 28.85 -15.30 -8.81
C LYS A 429 28.49 -13.91 -9.36
N LYS A 430 29.21 -13.43 -10.37
CA LYS A 430 28.93 -12.11 -10.98
C LYS A 430 27.53 -11.95 -11.56
N TRP A 431 26.93 -13.03 -12.07
CA TRP A 431 25.55 -12.99 -12.58
C TRP A 431 24.54 -12.67 -11.47
N LEU A 432 24.73 -13.25 -10.27
CA LEU A 432 23.86 -12.98 -9.11
C LEU A 432 24.00 -11.54 -8.64
N LEU A 433 25.22 -11.00 -8.62
CA LEU A 433 25.46 -9.59 -8.31
C LEU A 433 24.80 -8.66 -9.33
N ARG A 434 24.82 -9.02 -10.62
CA ARG A 434 24.10 -8.26 -11.66
C ARG A 434 22.59 -8.39 -11.47
N ALA A 435 22.05 -9.57 -11.16
CA ALA A 435 20.64 -9.77 -10.86
C ALA A 435 20.19 -8.93 -9.66
N ALA A 436 21.00 -8.88 -8.60
CA ALA A 436 20.73 -8.02 -7.44
C ALA A 436 20.75 -6.52 -7.80
N LEU A 437 21.71 -6.08 -8.62
CA LEU A 437 21.81 -4.69 -9.05
C LEU A 437 20.61 -4.27 -9.93
N TYR A 438 20.32 -5.05 -10.97
CA TYR A 438 19.21 -4.74 -11.89
C TYR A 438 17.84 -5.05 -11.29
N GLY A 439 17.80 -5.83 -10.21
CA GLY A 439 16.59 -6.13 -9.44
C GLY A 439 16.15 -4.99 -8.49
N ILE A 440 16.96 -3.93 -8.31
CA ILE A 440 16.58 -2.80 -7.44
C ILE A 440 15.18 -2.24 -7.73
N PRO A 441 14.72 -2.05 -8.97
CA PRO A 441 13.37 -1.50 -9.24
C PRO A 441 12.22 -2.47 -8.95
N LEU A 442 12.46 -3.78 -8.89
CA LEU A 442 11.41 -4.79 -8.77
C LEU A 442 10.48 -4.60 -7.56
N PRO A 443 10.98 -4.29 -6.35
CA PRO A 443 10.10 -4.06 -5.20
C PRO A 443 9.15 -2.88 -5.42
N TRP A 444 9.62 -1.77 -6.02
CA TRP A 444 8.77 -0.61 -6.33
C TRP A 444 7.68 -0.95 -7.34
N ILE A 445 8.03 -1.68 -8.41
CA ILE A 445 7.04 -2.16 -9.38
C ILE A 445 5.99 -3.03 -8.68
N ALA A 446 6.42 -3.92 -7.78
CA ALA A 446 5.52 -4.80 -7.03
C ALA A 446 4.59 -4.02 -6.08
N VAL A 447 5.12 -3.06 -5.31
CA VAL A 447 4.31 -2.33 -4.34
C VAL A 447 3.34 -1.36 -5.01
N GLU A 448 3.74 -0.69 -6.10
CA GLU A 448 2.85 0.17 -6.89
C GLU A 448 1.72 -0.63 -7.54
N ALA A 449 2.05 -1.78 -8.14
CA ALA A 449 1.03 -2.69 -8.67
C ALA A 449 0.09 -3.21 -7.57
N GLY A 450 0.63 -3.52 -6.37
CA GLY A 450 -0.16 -3.96 -5.22
C GLY A 450 -1.12 -2.87 -4.70
N TRP A 451 -0.67 -1.62 -4.61
CA TRP A 451 -1.53 -0.50 -4.26
C TRP A 451 -2.61 -0.24 -5.32
N PHE A 452 -2.24 -0.32 -6.60
CA PHE A 452 -3.23 -0.24 -7.68
C PHE A 452 -4.31 -1.31 -7.52
N VAL A 453 -3.95 -2.57 -7.28
CA VAL A 453 -4.89 -3.66 -7.02
C VAL A 453 -5.77 -3.36 -5.79
N ALA A 454 -5.18 -2.88 -4.70
CA ALA A 454 -5.90 -2.62 -3.47
C ALA A 454 -6.95 -1.51 -3.63
N GLU A 455 -6.59 -0.38 -4.24
CA GLU A 455 -7.42 0.83 -4.27
C GLU A 455 -8.28 0.91 -5.54
N TYR A 456 -7.77 0.54 -6.70
CA TYR A 456 -8.56 0.50 -7.92
C TYR A 456 -9.57 -0.66 -7.88
N GLY A 457 -9.20 -1.80 -7.27
CA GLY A 457 -10.10 -2.94 -7.06
C GLY A 457 -11.26 -2.66 -6.09
N ARG A 458 -11.19 -1.58 -5.30
CA ARG A 458 -12.30 -1.13 -4.45
C ARG A 458 -13.31 -0.28 -5.20
N GLN A 459 -12.97 0.26 -6.38
CA GLN A 459 -13.90 1.11 -7.12
C GLN A 459 -15.17 0.36 -7.52
N PRO A 460 -16.34 1.04 -7.55
CA PRO A 460 -16.55 2.52 -7.49
C PRO A 460 -16.64 3.11 -6.07
N TRP A 461 -16.14 2.44 -5.07
CA TRP A 461 -16.30 2.82 -3.67
C TRP A 461 -15.14 3.65 -3.12
N ALA A 462 -15.42 4.74 -2.43
CA ALA A 462 -14.49 5.40 -1.51
C ALA A 462 -14.41 4.62 -0.19
N ILE A 463 -15.55 4.16 0.32
CA ILE A 463 -15.65 3.23 1.46
C ILE A 463 -16.53 2.07 1.01
N GLY A 464 -16.02 0.87 1.11
CA GLY A 464 -16.69 -0.34 0.63
C GLY A 464 -18.16 -0.41 1.03
N GLU A 465 -19.07 -0.48 0.06
CA GLU A 465 -20.52 -0.59 0.19
C GLU A 465 -21.23 0.57 0.93
N VAL A 466 -20.49 1.50 1.52
CA VAL A 466 -21.02 2.58 2.35
C VAL A 466 -21.07 3.89 1.58
N LEU A 467 -19.96 4.27 0.92
CA LEU A 467 -19.83 5.56 0.25
C LEU A 467 -19.23 5.40 -1.15
N PRO A 468 -20.03 5.63 -2.20
CA PRO A 468 -19.51 5.71 -3.58
C PRO A 468 -18.55 6.88 -3.76
N THR A 469 -17.50 6.68 -4.59
CA THR A 469 -16.53 7.72 -4.93
C THR A 469 -17.19 8.95 -5.56
N ALA A 470 -18.25 8.74 -6.33
CA ALA A 470 -18.98 9.81 -7.02
C ALA A 470 -19.66 10.84 -6.07
N VAL A 471 -19.89 10.47 -4.82
CA VAL A 471 -20.51 11.37 -3.80
C VAL A 471 -19.55 11.74 -2.68
N ALA A 472 -18.29 11.34 -2.77
CA ALA A 472 -17.28 11.55 -1.74
C ALA A 472 -16.39 12.78 -1.97
N ASN A 473 -16.31 13.28 -3.20
CA ASN A 473 -15.44 14.38 -3.62
C ASN A 473 -15.99 15.75 -3.24
N SER A 474 -15.09 16.74 -3.19
CA SER A 474 -15.43 18.15 -2.96
C SER A 474 -16.09 18.78 -4.18
N SER A 475 -16.82 19.91 -3.97
CA SER A 475 -17.40 20.73 -5.03
C SER A 475 -16.34 21.61 -5.70
N LEU A 476 -15.38 20.98 -6.41
CA LEU A 476 -14.32 21.66 -7.16
C LEU A 476 -14.66 21.72 -8.65
N THR A 477 -14.08 22.70 -9.36
CA THR A 477 -14.17 22.75 -10.82
C THR A 477 -13.10 21.87 -11.47
N ALA A 478 -13.31 21.46 -12.72
CA ALA A 478 -12.29 20.74 -13.48
C ALA A 478 -10.98 21.56 -13.63
N GLY A 479 -11.09 22.90 -13.70
CA GLY A 479 -9.94 23.80 -13.74
C GLY A 479 -9.10 23.76 -12.47
N ASP A 480 -9.74 23.77 -11.29
CA ASP A 480 -9.07 23.69 -9.99
C ASP A 480 -8.33 22.34 -9.84
N LEU A 481 -8.98 21.26 -10.25
CA LEU A 481 -8.40 19.92 -10.20
C LEU A 481 -7.19 19.77 -11.12
N ILE A 482 -7.28 20.26 -12.36
CA ILE A 482 -6.15 20.21 -13.32
C ILE A 482 -5.00 21.08 -12.80
N PHE A 483 -5.28 22.29 -12.32
CA PHE A 483 -4.25 23.19 -11.78
C PHE A 483 -3.51 22.55 -10.60
N SER A 484 -4.25 22.06 -9.61
CA SER A 484 -3.64 21.44 -8.43
C SER A 484 -2.92 20.13 -8.77
N MET A 485 -3.44 19.33 -9.70
CA MET A 485 -2.78 18.12 -10.19
C MET A 485 -1.45 18.41 -10.88
N VAL A 486 -1.41 19.42 -11.76
CA VAL A 486 -0.17 19.86 -12.45
C VAL A 486 0.86 20.36 -11.42
N LEU A 487 0.42 21.14 -10.43
CA LEU A 487 1.28 21.66 -9.38
C LEU A 487 1.87 20.52 -8.53
N ILE A 488 1.04 19.60 -8.05
CA ILE A 488 1.47 18.45 -7.22
C ILE A 488 2.41 17.55 -8.03
N CYS A 489 2.02 17.14 -9.23
CA CYS A 489 2.86 16.27 -10.06
C CYS A 489 4.18 16.95 -10.44
N GLY A 490 4.17 18.24 -10.73
CA GLY A 490 5.38 19.02 -11.03
C GLY A 490 6.32 19.07 -9.83
N LEU A 491 5.80 19.40 -8.64
CA LEU A 491 6.58 19.44 -7.40
C LEU A 491 7.14 18.05 -7.02
N TYR A 492 6.33 17.01 -7.10
CA TYR A 492 6.75 15.65 -6.75
C TYR A 492 7.76 15.10 -7.75
N THR A 493 7.61 15.42 -9.03
CA THR A 493 8.64 15.09 -10.04
C THR A 493 9.96 15.77 -9.73
N LEU A 494 9.92 17.05 -9.31
CA LEU A 494 11.12 17.76 -8.88
C LEU A 494 11.77 17.10 -7.66
N PHE A 495 10.98 16.69 -6.68
CA PHE A 495 11.47 15.95 -5.51
C PHE A 495 12.11 14.62 -5.90
N LEU A 496 11.45 13.85 -6.76
CA LEU A 496 11.97 12.57 -7.26
C LEU A 496 13.29 12.76 -8.01
N VAL A 497 13.39 13.76 -8.88
CA VAL A 497 14.64 14.07 -9.60
C VAL A 497 15.75 14.48 -8.64
N ALA A 498 15.45 15.31 -7.63
CA ALA A 498 16.42 15.70 -6.61
C ALA A 498 16.88 14.48 -5.79
N GLU A 499 15.96 13.61 -5.39
CA GLU A 499 16.29 12.37 -4.69
C GLU A 499 17.19 11.47 -5.52
N LEU A 500 16.78 11.14 -6.73
CA LEU A 500 17.58 10.27 -7.62
C LEU A 500 18.97 10.85 -7.85
N PHE A 501 19.08 12.15 -8.06
CA PHE A 501 20.39 12.81 -8.19
C PHE A 501 21.24 12.61 -6.92
N LEU A 502 20.68 12.86 -5.75
CA LEU A 502 21.41 12.71 -4.48
C LEU A 502 21.72 11.25 -4.18
N MET A 503 20.78 10.34 -4.40
CA MET A 503 20.96 8.89 -4.22
C MET A 503 22.10 8.37 -5.13
N PHE A 504 22.07 8.69 -6.42
CA PHE A 504 23.13 8.29 -7.33
C PHE A 504 24.49 8.91 -6.96
N LYS A 505 24.51 10.20 -6.57
CA LYS A 505 25.73 10.88 -6.12
C LYS A 505 26.35 10.16 -4.93
N PHE A 506 25.59 9.93 -3.86
CA PHE A 506 26.13 9.33 -2.64
C PHE A 506 26.36 7.82 -2.78
N ALA A 507 25.53 7.09 -3.53
CA ALA A 507 25.81 5.71 -3.88
C ALA A 507 27.12 5.56 -4.67
N ARG A 508 27.40 6.46 -5.63
CA ARG A 508 28.69 6.46 -6.38
C ARG A 508 29.88 6.75 -5.49
N LEU A 509 29.79 7.70 -4.58
CA LEU A 509 30.86 7.99 -3.62
C LEU A 509 31.04 6.84 -2.61
N GLY A 510 29.97 6.13 -2.30
CA GLY A 510 29.99 5.06 -1.33
C GLY A 510 30.38 5.55 0.07
N PRO A 511 30.96 4.65 0.91
CA PRO A 511 31.37 4.99 2.26
C PRO A 511 32.48 6.06 2.31
N SER A 512 33.17 6.36 1.20
CA SER A 512 34.08 7.51 1.10
C SER A 512 33.41 8.86 1.38
N SER A 513 32.08 8.93 1.20
CA SER A 513 31.29 10.12 1.54
C SER A 513 31.29 10.46 3.05
N LEU A 514 31.77 9.56 3.90
CA LEU A 514 31.93 9.76 5.35
C LEU A 514 33.20 10.52 5.73
N LYS A 515 34.16 10.65 4.80
CA LYS A 515 35.45 11.35 5.00
C LYS A 515 36.26 10.80 6.20
N THR A 516 36.38 9.46 6.25
CA THR A 516 37.07 8.76 7.37
C THR A 516 38.53 8.37 7.04
N GLY A 517 39.00 8.60 5.82
CA GLY A 517 40.31 8.20 5.33
C GLY A 517 40.47 6.70 5.02
N ARG A 518 39.40 5.91 5.16
CA ARG A 518 39.46 4.43 5.10
C ARG A 518 38.97 3.80 3.80
N TYR A 519 38.28 4.55 2.97
CA TYR A 519 37.56 4.00 1.82
C TYR A 519 38.17 4.40 0.47
N HIS A 520 37.77 3.71 -0.58
CA HIS A 520 38.44 3.69 -1.90
C HIS A 520 38.81 5.08 -2.43
N PHE A 521 37.89 6.03 -2.51
CA PHE A 521 38.19 7.35 -3.07
C PHE A 521 39.01 8.25 -2.13
N GLU A 522 39.07 7.95 -0.85
CA GLU A 522 39.88 8.69 0.13
C GLU A 522 41.34 8.23 0.05
N GLN A 523 41.58 6.94 -0.18
CA GLN A 523 42.93 6.37 -0.29
C GLN A 523 43.64 6.73 -1.61
N SER A 524 42.89 6.85 -2.71
CA SER A 524 43.46 7.26 -4.01
C SER A 524 43.94 8.71 -4.04
N SER A 525 43.36 9.59 -3.19
CA SER A 525 43.83 10.98 -3.08
C SER A 525 45.13 11.15 -2.29
N THR A 526 45.46 10.21 -1.40
CA THR A 526 46.68 10.23 -0.61
C THR A 526 47.90 9.70 -1.36
N THR A 527 47.69 8.92 -2.43
CA THR A 527 48.80 8.34 -3.23
C THR A 527 49.35 9.31 -4.30
N THR A 528 48.73 10.50 -4.45
CA THR A 528 49.14 11.52 -5.41
C THR A 528 49.92 12.70 -4.82
N GLN A 529 50.31 12.65 -3.55
CA GLN A 529 51.31 13.61 -3.03
C GLN A 529 52.74 13.07 -3.27
N PRO A 530 53.54 13.69 -4.12
CA PRO A 530 54.94 13.34 -4.20
C PRO A 530 55.63 13.70 -2.90
N ALA A 531 56.42 12.76 -2.38
CA ALA A 531 57.29 13.02 -1.25
C ALA A 531 58.16 14.26 -1.53
N ARG A 532 58.00 15.30 -0.73
CA ARG A 532 58.93 16.42 -0.63
C ARG A 532 59.88 16.17 0.52
#